data_0dc2b3396fcf2cb553eaf94d9075ba9c
#
_entry.id   0dc2b3396fcf2cb553eaf94d9075ba9c
#
_cell.length_a   1.000
_cell.length_b   1.000
_cell.length_c   1.000
_cell.angle_alpha   90.00
_cell.angle_beta   90.00
_cell.angle_gamma   90.00
#
_symmetry.space_group_name_H-M   'P 1'
#
loop_
_entity.id
_entity.type
_entity.pdbx_description
1 polymer ?
#
loop_
_entity_poly.entity_id
_entity_poly.type
_entity_poly.pdbx_seq_one_letter_code
_entity_poly.pdbx_strand_id
1 'polypeptide(L)'
;MADPQSELSQLMRAAIAGDKGAYREVLERLAGVLRAVVRRGLVRAGRGTGDAEDVVQEALLAIHLKRHTWDETQALEPWARAIAHHKLVDHLRRKGFRLHLDIADYAEVLPAPPTGPSETASDLSALLTHLPPAQRSIVEAMSIEGRSARETGDRLGMSEGAVRVALHRALKKLAAIYRQEMP
;
A
#
# COMPACT_ATOMS: atom_id res chain seq x y z
N MET A 1 9.04 -9.90 9.32
CA MET A 1 8.73 -10.51 8.01
C MET A 1 7.31 -11.05 8.10
N ALA A 2 6.40 -10.63 7.20
CA ALA A 2 5.04 -11.15 7.23
C ALA A 2 5.06 -12.62 6.75
N ASP A 3 4.43 -13.51 7.51
CA ASP A 3 4.46 -14.95 7.27
C ASP A 3 3.34 -15.34 6.28
N PRO A 4 3.69 -15.92 5.10
CA PRO A 4 2.69 -16.45 4.17
C PRO A 4 1.81 -17.54 4.78
N GLN A 5 2.27 -18.21 5.83
CA GLN A 5 1.55 -19.23 6.57
C GLN A 5 0.80 -18.66 7.78
N SER A 6 0.70 -17.32 7.91
CA SER A 6 -0.06 -16.72 8.99
C SER A 6 -1.49 -17.26 9.04
N GLU A 7 -2.07 -17.30 10.22
CA GLU A 7 -3.43 -17.78 10.43
C GLU A 7 -4.45 -17.00 9.55
N LEU A 8 -4.23 -15.69 9.38
CA LEU A 8 -5.06 -14.87 8.48
C LEU A 8 -4.94 -15.30 7.01
N SER A 9 -3.74 -15.67 6.55
CA SER A 9 -3.53 -16.17 5.19
C SER A 9 -4.20 -17.53 4.98
N GLN A 10 -4.14 -18.41 5.98
CA GLN A 10 -4.81 -19.71 5.94
C GLN A 10 -6.34 -19.56 5.90
N LEU A 11 -6.90 -18.71 6.75
CA LEU A 11 -8.34 -18.40 6.75
C LEU A 11 -8.80 -17.81 5.41
N MET A 12 -8.01 -16.93 4.78
CA MET A 12 -8.38 -16.37 3.48
C MET A 12 -8.34 -17.44 2.37
N ARG A 13 -7.38 -18.36 2.38
CA ARG A 13 -7.38 -19.49 1.42
C ARG A 13 -8.61 -20.38 1.59
N ALA A 14 -8.96 -20.74 2.82
CA ALA A 14 -10.17 -21.50 3.11
C ALA A 14 -11.44 -20.74 2.65
N ALA A 15 -11.48 -19.42 2.86
CA ALA A 15 -12.55 -18.56 2.42
C ALA A 15 -12.69 -18.52 0.89
N ILE A 16 -11.58 -18.45 0.15
CA ILE A 16 -11.54 -18.50 -1.32
C ILE A 16 -12.02 -19.87 -1.81
N ALA A 17 -11.67 -20.95 -1.09
CA ALA A 17 -12.16 -22.30 -1.35
C ALA A 17 -13.64 -22.53 -1.01
N GLY A 18 -14.34 -21.50 -0.47
CA GLY A 18 -15.78 -21.51 -0.24
C GLY A 18 -16.23 -21.65 1.22
N ASP A 19 -15.31 -21.64 2.18
CA ASP A 19 -15.64 -21.68 3.60
C ASP A 19 -16.16 -20.30 4.05
N LYS A 20 -17.48 -20.20 4.28
CA LYS A 20 -18.14 -18.96 4.75
C LYS A 20 -17.81 -18.61 6.19
N GLY A 21 -17.48 -19.60 7.03
CA GLY A 21 -17.07 -19.41 8.42
C GLY A 21 -15.69 -18.75 8.47
N ALA A 22 -14.72 -19.33 7.76
CA ALA A 22 -13.38 -18.77 7.61
C ALA A 22 -13.43 -17.35 7.00
N TYR A 23 -14.35 -17.09 6.06
CA TYR A 23 -14.50 -15.77 5.46
C TYR A 23 -14.97 -14.73 6.48
N ARG A 24 -15.94 -15.06 7.32
CA ARG A 24 -16.39 -14.16 8.39
C ARG A 24 -15.25 -13.86 9.36
N GLU A 25 -14.56 -14.88 9.79
CA GLU A 25 -13.46 -14.75 10.75
C GLU A 25 -12.30 -13.91 10.21
N VAL A 26 -11.90 -14.10 8.95
CA VAL A 26 -10.84 -13.28 8.36
C VAL A 26 -11.24 -11.80 8.28
N LEU A 27 -12.49 -11.49 7.93
CA LEU A 27 -12.96 -10.09 7.90
C LEU A 27 -12.98 -9.46 9.29
N GLU A 28 -13.43 -10.18 10.32
CA GLU A 28 -13.44 -9.69 11.69
C GLU A 28 -12.03 -9.39 12.21
N ARG A 29 -11.08 -10.29 11.98
CA ARG A 29 -9.68 -10.11 12.37
C ARG A 29 -9.01 -8.98 11.59
N LEU A 30 -9.23 -8.91 10.28
CA LEU A 30 -8.73 -7.81 9.45
C LEU A 30 -9.28 -6.47 9.91
N ALA A 31 -10.56 -6.37 10.28
CA ALA A 31 -11.13 -5.12 10.78
C ALA A 31 -10.33 -4.55 11.96
N GLY A 32 -9.87 -5.41 12.90
CA GLY A 32 -9.00 -5.01 14.01
C GLY A 32 -7.66 -4.44 13.55
N VAL A 33 -6.98 -5.15 12.65
CA VAL A 33 -5.68 -4.74 12.09
C VAL A 33 -5.81 -3.44 11.31
N LEU A 34 -6.81 -3.33 10.42
CA LEU A 34 -7.01 -2.17 9.58
C LEU A 34 -7.42 -0.93 10.39
N ARG A 35 -8.21 -1.11 11.45
CA ARG A 35 -8.59 -0.02 12.36
C ARG A 35 -7.35 0.61 13.01
N ALA A 36 -6.39 -0.19 13.44
CA ALA A 36 -5.14 0.32 14.00
C ALA A 36 -4.32 1.11 12.96
N VAL A 37 -4.26 0.63 11.72
CA VAL A 37 -3.57 1.30 10.61
C VAL A 37 -4.25 2.63 10.28
N VAL A 38 -5.56 2.61 10.07
CA VAL A 38 -6.35 3.81 9.70
C VAL A 38 -6.29 4.89 10.78
N ARG A 39 -6.47 4.50 12.06
CA ARG A 39 -6.37 5.46 13.18
C ARG A 39 -4.99 6.12 13.25
N ARG A 40 -3.92 5.36 13.12
CA ARG A 40 -2.56 5.92 13.08
C ARG A 40 -2.38 6.89 11.91
N GLY A 41 -2.87 6.54 10.73
CA GLY A 41 -2.78 7.40 9.56
C GLY A 41 -3.59 8.70 9.70
N LEU A 42 -4.80 8.65 10.28
CA LEU A 42 -5.60 9.85 10.58
C LEU A 42 -4.89 10.76 11.57
N VAL A 43 -4.33 10.21 12.65
CA VAL A 43 -3.57 11.00 13.65
C VAL A 43 -2.33 11.64 13.04
N ARG A 44 -1.56 10.92 12.22
CA ARG A 44 -0.42 11.48 11.47
C ARG A 44 -0.82 12.61 10.53
N ALA A 45 -2.01 12.50 9.92
CA ALA A 45 -2.58 13.57 9.11
C ALA A 45 -3.16 14.75 9.94
N GLY A 46 -2.93 14.78 11.24
CA GLY A 46 -3.45 15.82 12.15
C GLY A 46 -4.97 15.76 12.32
N ARG A 47 -5.58 14.57 12.18
CA ARG A 47 -7.04 14.39 12.22
C ARG A 47 -7.52 13.61 13.44
N GLY A 48 -8.75 13.89 13.83
CA GLY A 48 -9.47 13.04 14.75
C GLY A 48 -9.80 11.67 14.16
N THR A 49 -9.94 10.66 15.00
CA THR A 49 -10.20 9.28 14.60
C THR A 49 -11.67 8.97 14.32
N GLY A 50 -12.55 9.98 14.30
CA GLY A 50 -13.99 9.81 14.10
C GLY A 50 -14.37 9.10 12.80
N ASP A 51 -13.63 9.39 11.72
CA ASP A 51 -13.88 8.80 10.40
C ASP A 51 -13.22 7.39 10.22
N ALA A 52 -12.56 6.86 11.25
CA ALA A 52 -11.78 5.62 11.11
C ALA A 52 -12.65 4.43 10.69
N GLU A 53 -13.84 4.28 11.24
CA GLU A 53 -14.73 3.16 10.93
C GLU A 53 -15.23 3.21 9.48
N ASP A 54 -15.55 4.39 8.95
CA ASP A 54 -15.97 4.56 7.56
C ASP A 54 -14.86 4.10 6.60
N VAL A 55 -13.62 4.51 6.86
CA VAL A 55 -12.46 4.11 6.06
C VAL A 55 -12.21 2.60 6.17
N VAL A 56 -12.36 2.02 7.37
CA VAL A 56 -12.20 0.57 7.58
C VAL A 56 -13.27 -0.20 6.80
N GLN A 57 -14.54 0.23 6.84
CA GLN A 57 -15.62 -0.40 6.09
C GLN A 57 -15.37 -0.32 4.57
N GLU A 58 -14.95 0.85 4.06
CA GLU A 58 -14.57 0.99 2.64
C GLU A 58 -13.40 0.07 2.26
N ALA A 59 -12.43 -0.12 3.16
CA ALA A 59 -11.30 -1.03 2.95
C ALA A 59 -11.74 -2.49 2.92
N LEU A 60 -12.58 -2.92 3.87
CA LEU A 60 -13.12 -4.29 3.92
C LEU A 60 -13.96 -4.61 2.69
N LEU A 61 -14.79 -3.65 2.22
CA LEU A 61 -15.54 -3.81 0.97
C LEU A 61 -14.60 -3.95 -0.23
N ALA A 62 -13.53 -3.15 -0.30
CA ALA A 62 -12.54 -3.25 -1.37
C ALA A 62 -11.79 -4.59 -1.32
N ILE A 63 -11.45 -5.10 -0.13
CA ILE A 63 -10.89 -6.43 0.08
C ILE A 63 -11.85 -7.51 -0.42
N HIS A 64 -13.13 -7.43 -0.06
CA HIS A 64 -14.16 -8.35 -0.55
C HIS A 64 -14.19 -8.43 -2.07
N LEU A 65 -14.25 -7.27 -2.73
CA LEU A 65 -14.33 -7.19 -4.20
C LEU A 65 -13.05 -7.64 -4.90
N LYS A 66 -11.89 -7.42 -4.27
CA LYS A 66 -10.56 -7.67 -4.84
C LYS A 66 -9.89 -8.93 -4.33
N ARG A 67 -10.53 -9.77 -3.49
CA ARG A 67 -9.91 -10.94 -2.86
C ARG A 67 -9.25 -11.91 -3.85
N HIS A 68 -9.80 -11.99 -5.07
CA HIS A 68 -9.24 -12.81 -6.16
C HIS A 68 -7.92 -12.26 -6.74
N THR A 69 -7.50 -11.05 -6.37
CA THR A 69 -6.23 -10.44 -6.80
C THR A 69 -5.11 -10.64 -5.78
N TRP A 70 -5.42 -11.21 -4.61
CA TRP A 70 -4.42 -11.56 -3.64
C TRP A 70 -3.62 -12.79 -4.12
N ASP A 71 -2.30 -12.69 -4.05
CA ASP A 71 -1.40 -13.81 -4.33
C ASP A 71 -1.34 -14.71 -3.09
N GLU A 72 -1.89 -15.91 -3.19
CA GLU A 72 -1.98 -16.87 -2.09
C GLU A 72 -0.61 -17.39 -1.59
N THR A 73 0.47 -17.15 -2.36
CA THR A 73 1.84 -17.45 -1.94
C THR A 73 2.43 -16.39 -1.03
N GLN A 74 1.77 -15.23 -0.90
CA GLN A 74 2.19 -14.12 -0.08
C GLN A 74 1.35 -14.01 1.20
N ALA A 75 1.87 -13.30 2.19
CA ALA A 75 1.10 -12.97 3.38
C ALA A 75 -0.09 -12.05 3.05
N LEU A 76 -1.23 -12.27 3.71
CA LEU A 76 -2.45 -11.49 3.49
C LEU A 76 -2.34 -10.05 4.01
N GLU A 77 -1.70 -9.87 5.15
CA GLU A 77 -1.70 -8.62 5.90
C GLU A 77 -1.10 -7.45 5.10
N PRO A 78 0.06 -7.57 4.41
CA PRO A 78 0.61 -6.48 3.61
C PRO A 78 -0.33 -6.04 2.49
N TRP A 79 -0.96 -7.00 1.80
CA TRP A 79 -1.93 -6.73 0.74
C TRP A 79 -3.18 -6.01 1.28
N ALA A 80 -3.72 -6.46 2.42
CA ALA A 80 -4.88 -5.84 3.05
C ALA A 80 -4.57 -4.42 3.58
N ARG A 81 -3.38 -4.23 4.18
CA ARG A 81 -2.91 -2.91 4.65
C ARG A 81 -2.73 -1.93 3.49
N ALA A 82 -2.21 -2.38 2.35
CA ALA A 82 -2.09 -1.54 1.16
C ALA A 82 -3.46 -1.04 0.67
N ILE A 83 -4.49 -1.90 0.68
CA ILE A 83 -5.86 -1.49 0.34
C ILE A 83 -6.40 -0.46 1.33
N ALA A 84 -6.21 -0.70 2.64
CA ALA A 84 -6.66 0.25 3.67
C ALA A 84 -5.96 1.60 3.57
N HIS A 85 -4.66 1.61 3.29
CA HIS A 85 -3.89 2.81 3.06
C HIS A 85 -4.42 3.61 1.87
N HIS A 86 -4.68 2.97 0.72
CA HIS A 86 -5.29 3.64 -0.42
C HIS A 86 -6.65 4.25 -0.08
N LYS A 87 -7.49 3.54 0.69
CA LYS A 87 -8.79 4.06 1.13
C LYS A 87 -8.66 5.25 2.08
N LEU A 88 -7.69 5.21 2.99
CA LEU A 88 -7.37 6.34 3.86
C LEU A 88 -6.94 7.58 3.06
N VAL A 89 -6.03 7.40 2.11
CA VAL A 89 -5.57 8.48 1.23
C VAL A 89 -6.71 9.08 0.42
N ASP A 90 -7.55 8.25 -0.18
CA ASP A 90 -8.73 8.69 -0.93
C ASP A 90 -9.71 9.46 -0.02
N HIS A 91 -9.92 9.00 1.21
CA HIS A 91 -10.76 9.67 2.20
C HIS A 91 -10.21 11.05 2.55
N LEU A 92 -8.92 11.15 2.87
CA LEU A 92 -8.27 12.40 3.21
C LEU A 92 -8.29 13.39 2.04
N ARG A 93 -8.06 12.92 0.80
CA ARG A 93 -8.16 13.74 -0.41
C ARG A 93 -9.57 14.28 -0.64
N ARG A 94 -10.60 13.46 -0.47
CA ARG A 94 -12.01 13.90 -0.58
C ARG A 94 -12.35 15.02 0.41
N LYS A 95 -11.69 15.01 1.57
CA LYS A 95 -11.81 16.06 2.61
C LYS A 95 -10.87 17.27 2.41
N GLY A 96 -10.22 17.38 1.26
CA GLY A 96 -9.39 18.53 0.88
C GLY A 96 -7.98 18.55 1.44
N PHE A 97 -7.48 17.38 1.93
CA PHE A 97 -6.12 17.28 2.47
C PHE A 97 -5.11 16.84 1.42
N ARG A 98 -4.05 17.64 1.26
CA ARG A 98 -2.82 17.21 0.58
C ARG A 98 -1.97 16.45 1.58
N LEU A 99 -1.95 15.14 1.48
CA LEU A 99 -1.00 14.32 2.23
C LEU A 99 0.35 14.37 1.52
N HIS A 100 1.37 14.79 2.24
CA HIS A 100 2.72 14.31 1.99
C HIS A 100 2.75 12.88 2.51
N LEU A 101 2.66 11.92 1.59
CA LEU A 101 2.80 10.51 1.91
C LEU A 101 4.30 10.27 2.13
N ASP A 102 4.67 10.06 3.38
CA ASP A 102 6.01 9.62 3.70
C ASP A 102 6.19 8.19 3.19
N ILE A 103 7.28 7.90 2.47
CA ILE A 103 7.65 6.55 2.03
C ILE A 103 7.74 5.60 3.22
N ALA A 104 8.02 6.12 4.42
CA ALA A 104 7.96 5.38 5.68
C ALA A 104 6.62 4.65 5.92
N ASP A 105 5.51 5.12 5.34
CA ASP A 105 4.20 4.45 5.45
C ASP A 105 4.12 3.17 4.58
N TYR A 106 5.01 3.01 3.60
CA TYR A 106 5.20 1.79 2.81
C TYR A 106 6.25 0.84 3.40
N ALA A 107 7.05 1.30 4.37
CA ALA A 107 8.09 0.48 4.99
C ALA A 107 7.52 -0.74 5.76
N GLU A 108 6.25 -0.72 6.16
CA GLU A 108 5.56 -1.90 6.73
C GLU A 108 5.08 -2.89 5.66
N VAL A 109 5.05 -2.48 4.39
CA VAL A 109 4.63 -3.33 3.24
C VAL A 109 5.84 -3.85 2.47
N LEU A 110 6.97 -3.13 2.56
CA LEU A 110 8.28 -3.58 2.08
C LEU A 110 9.00 -4.28 3.26
N PRO A 111 9.81 -5.33 3.00
CA PRO A 111 10.67 -5.87 4.05
C PRO A 111 11.51 -4.75 4.64
N ALA A 112 11.52 -4.63 5.97
CA ALA A 112 12.17 -3.56 6.69
C ALA A 112 13.65 -3.45 6.28
N PRO A 113 14.14 -2.27 5.89
CA PRO A 113 15.57 -2.06 5.78
C PRO A 113 16.22 -2.10 7.18
N PRO A 114 17.48 -2.51 7.32
CA PRO A 114 18.18 -2.45 8.58
C PRO A 114 18.25 -1.00 9.07
N THR A 115 17.95 -0.82 10.35
CA THR A 115 17.80 0.44 11.05
C THR A 115 19.07 1.30 11.05
N GLY A 116 18.97 2.52 10.45
CA GLY A 116 19.91 3.61 10.61
C GLY A 116 19.32 4.92 10.08
N PRO A 117 19.23 6.00 10.89
CA PRO A 117 18.64 7.24 10.45
C PRO A 117 19.71 8.07 9.71
N SER A 118 19.80 8.03 8.42
CA SER A 118 20.52 8.98 7.53
C SER A 118 20.93 8.39 6.16
N GLU A 119 20.98 7.09 5.98
CA GLU A 119 21.38 6.47 4.70
C GLU A 119 20.21 6.27 3.75
N THR A 120 18.98 6.17 4.28
CA THR A 120 17.76 5.78 3.55
C THR A 120 17.38 6.75 2.41
N ALA A 121 17.63 8.04 2.55
CA ALA A 121 17.32 9.02 1.48
C ALA A 121 18.33 8.94 0.33
N SER A 122 19.61 8.65 0.64
CA SER A 122 20.66 8.44 -0.35
C SER A 122 20.44 7.14 -1.10
N ASP A 123 20.09 6.06 -0.39
CA ASP A 123 19.85 4.74 -0.97
C ASP A 123 18.60 4.72 -1.86
N LEU A 124 17.55 5.42 -1.45
CA LEU A 124 16.36 5.59 -2.28
C LEU A 124 16.66 6.36 -3.56
N SER A 125 17.44 7.44 -3.46
CA SER A 125 17.87 8.21 -4.63
C SER A 125 18.71 7.34 -5.57
N ALA A 126 19.63 6.54 -5.04
CA ALA A 126 20.43 5.59 -5.81
C ALA A 126 19.55 4.55 -6.52
N LEU A 127 18.60 3.92 -5.79
CA LEU A 127 17.66 2.96 -6.35
C LEU A 127 16.80 3.56 -7.48
N LEU A 128 16.35 4.80 -7.33
CA LEU A 128 15.57 5.48 -8.36
C LEU A 128 16.36 5.72 -9.64
N THR A 129 17.71 5.79 -9.57
CA THR A 129 18.54 5.93 -10.77
C THR A 129 18.46 4.74 -11.71
N HIS A 130 18.11 3.56 -11.21
CA HIS A 130 17.93 2.33 -11.99
C HIS A 130 16.62 2.29 -12.80
N LEU A 131 15.73 3.26 -12.56
CA LEU A 131 14.49 3.38 -13.32
C LEU A 131 14.68 4.24 -14.57
N PRO A 132 13.98 3.93 -15.68
CA PRO A 132 13.85 4.85 -16.80
C PRO A 132 13.29 6.20 -16.33
N PRO A 133 13.70 7.33 -16.95
CA PRO A 133 13.31 8.67 -16.50
C PRO A 133 11.80 8.85 -16.29
N ALA A 134 10.99 8.37 -17.23
CA ALA A 134 9.53 8.45 -17.12
C ALA A 134 8.96 7.69 -15.91
N GLN A 135 9.51 6.50 -15.62
CA GLN A 135 9.09 5.72 -14.44
C GLN A 135 9.56 6.35 -13.14
N ARG A 136 10.77 6.92 -13.12
CA ARG A 136 11.28 7.68 -11.98
C ARG A 136 10.37 8.86 -11.66
N SER A 137 10.04 9.69 -12.65
CA SER A 137 9.14 10.84 -12.48
C SER A 137 7.75 10.44 -11.96
N ILE A 138 7.24 9.26 -12.35
CA ILE A 138 5.97 8.74 -11.84
C ILE A 138 6.09 8.33 -10.36
N VAL A 139 7.17 7.62 -9.99
CA VAL A 139 7.41 7.23 -8.60
C VAL A 139 7.61 8.46 -7.73
N GLU A 140 8.42 9.42 -8.15
CA GLU A 140 8.63 10.69 -7.45
C GLU A 140 7.31 11.45 -7.25
N ALA A 141 6.53 11.64 -8.33
CA ALA A 141 5.27 12.35 -8.26
C ALA A 141 4.25 11.68 -7.34
N MET A 142 4.14 10.35 -7.39
CA MET A 142 3.10 9.64 -6.63
C MET A 142 3.55 9.25 -5.23
N SER A 143 4.80 8.84 -5.05
CA SER A 143 5.28 8.29 -3.77
C SER A 143 5.97 9.35 -2.90
N ILE A 144 6.63 10.36 -3.50
CA ILE A 144 7.34 11.41 -2.76
C ILE A 144 6.49 12.69 -2.69
N GLU A 145 5.97 13.17 -3.85
CA GLU A 145 5.16 14.40 -3.88
C GLU A 145 3.67 14.16 -3.51
N GLY A 146 3.25 12.91 -3.30
CA GLY A 146 1.88 12.55 -2.93
C GLY A 146 0.81 12.87 -3.96
N ARG A 147 1.16 13.01 -5.25
CA ARG A 147 0.22 13.30 -6.33
C ARG A 147 -0.67 12.09 -6.64
N SER A 148 -1.89 12.35 -7.05
CA SER A 148 -2.77 11.30 -7.58
C SER A 148 -2.29 10.80 -8.95
N ALA A 149 -2.75 9.61 -9.36
CA ALA A 149 -2.50 9.10 -10.71
C ALA A 149 -3.06 10.03 -11.80
N ARG A 150 -4.17 10.71 -11.53
CA ARG A 150 -4.76 11.71 -12.42
C ARG A 150 -3.87 12.94 -12.55
N GLU A 151 -3.49 13.57 -11.43
CA GLU A 151 -2.60 14.75 -11.44
C GLU A 151 -1.24 14.44 -12.07
N THR A 152 -0.72 13.23 -11.82
CA THR A 152 0.52 12.76 -12.44
C THR A 152 0.34 12.56 -13.95
N GLY A 153 -0.80 12.00 -14.35
CA GLY A 153 -1.17 11.83 -15.76
C GLY A 153 -1.30 13.16 -16.48
N ASP A 154 -2.03 14.11 -15.91
CA ASP A 154 -2.20 15.47 -16.46
C ASP A 154 -0.82 16.14 -16.65
N ARG A 155 0.11 15.99 -15.69
CA ARG A 155 1.46 16.57 -15.77
C ARG A 155 2.34 15.90 -16.83
N LEU A 156 2.23 14.58 -17.00
CA LEU A 156 3.10 13.80 -17.88
C LEU A 156 2.46 13.49 -19.24
N GLY A 157 1.26 14.01 -19.54
CA GLY A 157 0.52 13.71 -20.76
C GLY A 157 0.08 12.25 -20.88
N MET A 158 -0.21 11.59 -19.76
CA MET A 158 -0.58 10.18 -19.69
C MET A 158 -1.98 9.98 -19.15
N SER A 159 -2.66 8.91 -19.57
CA SER A 159 -3.92 8.53 -18.91
C SER A 159 -3.67 8.02 -17.49
N GLU A 160 -4.65 8.20 -16.60
CA GLU A 160 -4.58 7.72 -15.22
C GLU A 160 -4.27 6.21 -15.15
N GLY A 161 -4.86 5.42 -16.05
CA GLY A 161 -4.59 3.98 -16.15
C GLY A 161 -3.15 3.68 -16.56
N ALA A 162 -2.59 4.44 -17.52
CA ALA A 162 -1.21 4.29 -17.93
C ALA A 162 -0.22 4.62 -16.80
N VAL A 163 -0.52 5.66 -16.01
CA VAL A 163 0.28 6.02 -14.82
C VAL A 163 0.27 4.89 -13.79
N ARG A 164 -0.89 4.29 -13.49
CA ARG A 164 -0.99 3.17 -12.54
C ARG A 164 -0.20 1.94 -12.99
N VAL A 165 -0.29 1.60 -14.28
CA VAL A 165 0.47 0.48 -14.86
C VAL A 165 1.97 0.77 -14.81
N ALA A 166 2.39 1.98 -15.16
CA ALA A 166 3.80 2.38 -15.14
C ALA A 166 4.36 2.38 -13.71
N LEU A 167 3.61 2.88 -12.72
CA LEU A 167 3.98 2.82 -11.31
C LEU A 167 4.15 1.37 -10.85
N HIS A 168 3.19 0.50 -11.16
CA HIS A 168 3.28 -0.92 -10.78
C HIS A 168 4.54 -1.58 -11.34
N ARG A 169 4.87 -1.33 -12.62
CA ARG A 169 6.09 -1.86 -13.27
C ARG A 169 7.35 -1.30 -12.62
N ALA A 170 7.36 0.00 -12.29
CA ALA A 170 8.49 0.65 -11.63
C ALA A 170 8.75 0.04 -10.24
N LEU A 171 7.71 -0.09 -9.41
CA LEU A 171 7.81 -0.69 -8.07
C LEU A 171 8.26 -2.16 -8.13
N LYS A 172 7.75 -2.94 -9.10
CA LYS A 172 8.19 -4.32 -9.31
C LYS A 172 9.67 -4.41 -9.67
N LYS A 173 10.15 -3.48 -10.51
CA LYS A 173 11.57 -3.40 -10.89
C LYS A 173 12.44 -3.04 -9.70
N LEU A 174 12.05 -2.02 -8.92
CA LEU A 174 12.77 -1.62 -7.70
C LEU A 174 12.83 -2.75 -6.68
N ALA A 175 11.74 -3.48 -6.48
CA ALA A 175 11.71 -4.63 -5.59
C ALA A 175 12.61 -5.79 -6.04
N ALA A 176 12.81 -5.94 -7.36
CA ALA A 176 13.73 -6.95 -7.91
C ALA A 176 15.19 -6.53 -7.66
N ILE A 177 15.54 -5.26 -7.92
CA ILE A 177 16.87 -4.71 -7.70
C ILE A 177 17.24 -4.79 -6.22
N TYR A 178 16.35 -4.34 -5.33
CA TYR A 178 16.56 -4.39 -3.88
C TYR A 178 16.87 -5.81 -3.38
N ARG A 179 16.18 -6.83 -3.92
CA ARG A 179 16.44 -8.23 -3.57
C ARG A 179 17.78 -8.78 -4.09
N GLN A 180 18.34 -8.15 -5.13
CA GLN A 180 19.63 -8.57 -5.70
C GLN A 180 20.80 -7.87 -5.03
N GLU A 181 20.61 -6.67 -4.51
CA GLU A 181 21.69 -5.86 -3.91
C GLU A 181 21.83 -6.07 -2.40
N MET A 182 20.86 -6.71 -1.76
CA MET A 182 20.93 -7.09 -0.33
C MET A 182 20.87 -8.62 -0.19
N PRO A 183 22.03 -9.28 -0.06
CA PRO A 183 22.13 -10.72 0.21
C PRO A 183 21.62 -11.10 1.61
#